data_af955eb3aeb1793605b3200006599d1d
#
_entry.id   af955eb3aeb1793605b3200006599d1d
#
_cell.length_a   1.000
_cell.length_b   1.000
_cell.length_c   1.000
_cell.angle_alpha   90.00
_cell.angle_beta   90.00
_cell.angle_gamma   90.00
#
_symmetry.space_group_name_H-M   'P 1'
#
loop_
_entity.id
_entity.type
_entity.pdbx_description
1 polymer ?
#
loop_
_entity_poly.entity_id
_entity_poly.type
_entity_poly.pdbx_seq_one_letter_code
_entity_poly.pdbx_strand_id
1 'polypeptide(L)'
;MVAVETAKAVVEVPAPFAGTVLALHGAAGDVIATGAPLIEFDDGTVVGSIPRSSNELPPEPVAGDDRRDRHRDDRRTRAVPAARAIARHLRIDLGSVAGTGRAGLITIGDVLGAGPRTVGPAMQPLRGPRRAMRASMTLAHAQVALSTVCDDADVGDWEHHSGYTLRLIRAIAAATRAEPALNAWFDPDRDARTLHSRLDLAIAVDTADGLVVPVIRDAGGLAPDALATALAERKAAAHARTLAPQDLRDPTFTLSNYGSVAGRYAVPQVVPPAVAILGAGTVRVEPVALGERILARRRLPLSLSFDHRCVTGGEACRFLAAVIADLQEPR
;
A
#
# COMPACT_ATOMS: atom_id res chain seq x y z
N MET A 1 3.15 30.44 22.39
CA MET A 1 2.04 30.03 21.51
C MET A 1 2.19 30.80 20.23
N VAL A 2 2.18 30.14 19.09
CA VAL A 2 2.25 30.74 17.75
C VAL A 2 1.02 30.31 16.97
N ALA A 3 0.35 31.24 16.29
CA ALA A 3 -0.73 30.94 15.38
C ALA A 3 -0.19 30.87 13.96
N VAL A 4 -0.48 29.79 13.25
CA VAL A 4 -0.09 29.57 11.85
C VAL A 4 -1.35 29.45 11.02
N GLU A 5 -1.47 30.29 10.00
CA GLU A 5 -2.55 30.22 9.04
C GLU A 5 -2.18 29.21 7.92
N THR A 6 -3.04 28.25 7.68
CA THR A 6 -2.93 27.29 6.59
C THR A 6 -4.05 27.53 5.58
N ALA A 7 -3.96 26.93 4.39
CA ALA A 7 -5.01 27.02 3.37
C ALA A 7 -6.42 26.57 3.84
N LYS A 8 -6.53 25.93 5.00
CA LYS A 8 -7.79 25.36 5.51
C LYS A 8 -8.23 25.96 6.86
N ALA A 9 -7.32 26.42 7.71
CA ALA A 9 -7.64 26.93 9.05
C ALA A 9 -6.43 27.65 9.68
N VAL A 10 -6.71 28.48 10.68
CA VAL A 10 -5.70 28.99 11.61
C VAL A 10 -5.47 27.95 12.70
N VAL A 11 -4.23 27.50 12.86
CA VAL A 11 -3.83 26.49 13.87
C VAL A 11 -2.94 27.16 14.90
N GLU A 12 -3.34 27.06 16.17
CA GLU A 12 -2.50 27.50 17.29
C GLU A 12 -1.52 26.36 17.65
N VAL A 13 -0.22 26.64 17.58
CA VAL A 13 0.83 25.72 17.96
C VAL A 13 1.31 26.10 19.37
N PRO A 14 0.97 25.29 20.41
CA PRO A 14 1.44 25.53 21.78
C PRO A 14 2.94 25.23 21.91
N ALA A 15 3.60 25.89 22.83
CA ALA A 15 4.98 25.53 23.20
C ALA A 15 4.98 24.11 23.83
N PRO A 16 5.88 23.20 23.40
CA PRO A 16 5.90 21.81 23.91
C PRO A 16 6.37 21.71 25.36
N PHE A 17 7.10 22.70 25.86
CA PHE A 17 7.60 22.81 27.25
C PHE A 17 7.90 24.27 27.61
N ALA A 18 8.19 24.53 28.89
CA ALA A 18 8.64 25.84 29.37
C ALA A 18 10.15 25.98 29.13
N GLY A 19 10.59 26.95 28.36
CA GLY A 19 11.99 27.21 28.02
C GLY A 19 12.19 28.61 27.47
N THR A 20 13.45 28.98 27.23
CA THR A 20 13.83 30.27 26.64
C THR A 20 13.87 30.14 25.11
N VAL A 21 13.24 31.04 24.40
CA VAL A 21 13.29 31.09 22.94
C VAL A 21 14.62 31.71 22.53
N LEU A 22 15.42 30.98 21.75
CA LEU A 22 16.69 31.42 21.20
C LEU A 22 16.52 32.15 19.88
N ALA A 23 15.68 31.63 18.98
CA ALA A 23 15.45 32.22 17.68
C ALA A 23 14.00 32.02 17.21
N LEU A 24 13.48 33.01 16.46
CA LEU A 24 12.29 32.93 15.66
C LEU A 24 12.68 32.89 14.18
N HIS A 25 12.23 31.89 13.45
CA HIS A 25 12.58 31.67 12.03
C HIS A 25 11.60 32.35 11.06
N GLY A 26 10.77 33.28 11.53
CA GLY A 26 9.88 34.11 10.75
C GLY A 26 9.19 35.19 11.56
N ALA A 27 8.78 36.26 10.90
CA ALA A 27 7.97 37.32 11.47
C ALA A 27 6.47 37.10 11.22
N ALA A 28 5.63 37.86 11.93
CA ALA A 28 4.19 37.80 11.68
C ALA A 28 3.86 38.25 10.25
N GLY A 29 3.20 37.37 9.50
CA GLY A 29 2.86 37.55 8.09
C GLY A 29 3.81 36.88 7.08
N ASP A 30 4.91 36.27 7.54
CA ASP A 30 5.82 35.52 6.67
C ASP A 30 5.22 34.18 6.24
N VAL A 31 5.51 33.78 5.00
CA VAL A 31 5.15 32.46 4.50
C VAL A 31 6.27 31.48 4.80
N ILE A 32 5.98 30.49 5.64
CA ILE A 32 6.95 29.48 6.07
C ILE A 32 6.64 28.15 5.36
N ALA A 33 7.66 27.54 4.75
CA ALA A 33 7.52 26.27 4.05
C ALA A 33 7.17 25.14 5.03
N THR A 34 6.32 24.21 4.61
CA THR A 34 5.95 23.04 5.41
C THR A 34 7.19 22.22 5.80
N GLY A 35 7.39 22.04 7.12
CA GLY A 35 8.56 21.34 7.65
C GLY A 35 9.76 22.22 7.98
N ALA A 36 9.69 23.54 7.70
CA ALA A 36 10.73 24.48 8.16
C ALA A 36 10.58 24.79 9.67
N PRO A 37 11.70 25.09 10.36
CA PRO A 37 11.67 25.44 11.77
C PRO A 37 10.90 26.75 11.98
N LEU A 38 10.13 26.84 13.07
CA LEU A 38 9.39 28.04 13.49
C LEU A 38 10.08 28.73 14.65
N ILE A 39 10.45 27.98 15.66
CA ILE A 39 11.01 28.50 16.93
C ILE A 39 12.10 27.55 17.40
N GLU A 40 13.19 28.09 17.89
CA GLU A 40 14.30 27.38 18.53
C GLU A 40 14.37 27.70 20.02
N PHE A 41 14.52 26.66 20.86
CA PHE A 41 14.63 26.77 22.32
C PHE A 41 16.07 26.47 22.78
N ASP A 42 16.39 26.88 24.04
CA ASP A 42 17.69 26.79 24.64
C ASP A 42 18.22 25.35 24.88
N ASP A 43 17.39 24.34 24.75
CA ASP A 43 17.78 22.92 24.81
C ASP A 43 18.12 22.31 23.46
N GLY A 44 18.17 23.09 22.40
CA GLY A 44 18.40 22.65 21.02
C GLY A 44 17.18 22.04 20.35
N THR A 45 16.00 22.12 20.98
CA THR A 45 14.74 21.62 20.38
C THR A 45 14.18 22.65 19.42
N VAL A 46 13.99 22.23 18.16
CA VAL A 46 13.40 23.03 17.10
C VAL A 46 11.94 22.64 16.91
N VAL A 47 11.01 23.59 17.07
CA VAL A 47 9.59 23.37 16.81
C VAL A 47 9.31 23.60 15.34
N GLY A 48 8.66 22.62 14.71
CA GLY A 48 8.36 22.60 13.25
C GLY A 48 8.65 21.24 12.61
N SER A 49 9.51 20.41 13.24
CA SER A 49 9.64 19.01 12.86
C SER A 49 8.79 18.13 13.78
N ILE A 50 7.88 17.35 13.23
CA ILE A 50 7.10 16.38 14.00
C ILE A 50 7.99 15.15 14.24
N PRO A 51 8.42 14.83 15.49
CA PRO A 51 9.06 13.54 15.74
C PRO A 51 7.98 12.45 15.57
N ARG A 52 8.23 11.49 14.72
CA ARG A 52 7.43 10.28 14.68
C ARG A 52 7.64 9.54 15.99
N SER A 53 6.66 9.57 16.88
CA SER A 53 6.69 8.76 18.09
C SER A 53 6.64 7.28 17.70
N SER A 54 7.75 6.60 17.83
CA SER A 54 7.80 5.15 17.86
C SER A 54 7.38 4.70 19.26
N ASN A 55 6.12 4.36 19.44
CA ASN A 55 5.62 3.69 20.63
C ASN A 55 5.82 2.18 20.42
N GLU A 56 7.04 1.70 20.62
CA GLU A 56 7.30 0.28 20.85
C GLU A 56 8.08 0.15 22.16
N LEU A 57 7.43 -0.44 23.14
CA LEU A 57 8.05 -0.90 24.38
C LEU A 57 9.05 -2.02 24.03
N PRO A 58 10.27 -1.99 24.55
CA PRO A 58 11.23 -3.07 24.33
C PRO A 58 10.75 -4.34 25.04
N PRO A 59 10.93 -5.53 24.44
CA PRO A 59 10.65 -6.78 25.13
C PRO A 59 11.65 -6.98 26.29
N GLU A 60 11.14 -7.46 27.41
CA GLU A 60 11.91 -7.82 28.58
C GLU A 60 12.97 -8.90 28.26
N PRO A 61 14.19 -8.81 28.81
CA PRO A 61 15.23 -9.80 28.56
C PRO A 61 14.99 -11.07 29.38
N VAL A 62 14.83 -12.18 28.68
CA VAL A 62 14.87 -13.52 29.27
C VAL A 62 16.30 -13.78 29.75
N ALA A 63 16.46 -14.00 31.03
CA ALA A 63 17.74 -14.32 31.68
C ALA A 63 18.23 -15.73 31.26
N GLY A 64 19.29 -15.75 30.49
CA GLY A 64 20.11 -16.94 30.24
C GLY A 64 21.48 -16.74 30.88
N ASP A 65 21.76 -17.57 31.88
CA ASP A 65 23.00 -17.57 32.67
C ASP A 65 24.15 -18.17 31.84
N ASP A 66 25.04 -17.34 31.32
CA ASP A 66 26.34 -17.78 30.75
C ASP A 66 27.45 -16.84 31.16
N ARG A 67 27.86 -16.94 32.45
CA ARG A 67 28.81 -16.05 33.10
C ARG A 67 30.18 -16.67 33.33
N ARG A 68 30.72 -17.56 32.52
CA ARG A 68 32.00 -18.16 32.90
C ARG A 68 33.20 -18.02 31.96
N ASP A 69 33.12 -17.52 30.74
CA ASP A 69 34.30 -17.54 29.84
C ASP A 69 34.77 -16.22 29.21
N ARG A 70 34.12 -15.07 29.50
CA ARG A 70 34.51 -13.81 28.85
C ARG A 70 35.51 -12.91 29.62
N HIS A 71 36.04 -13.36 30.73
CA HIS A 71 36.87 -12.49 31.59
C HIS A 71 38.39 -12.62 31.40
N ARG A 72 38.88 -13.46 30.48
CA ARG A 72 40.34 -13.68 30.31
C ARG A 72 41.04 -12.79 29.29
N ASP A 73 40.35 -12.19 28.34
CA ASP A 73 40.96 -11.44 27.20
C ASP A 73 41.03 -9.93 27.41
N ASP A 74 40.26 -9.37 28.33
CA ASP A 74 40.15 -7.91 28.58
C ASP A 74 41.42 -7.26 29.21
N ARG A 75 42.38 -8.06 29.68
CA ARG A 75 43.61 -7.54 30.28
C ARG A 75 44.75 -7.27 29.30
N ARG A 76 44.68 -7.74 28.07
CA ARG A 76 45.73 -7.56 27.05
C ARG A 76 45.49 -6.36 26.14
N THR A 77 44.26 -5.87 26.01
CA THR A 77 43.93 -4.74 25.14
C THR A 77 44.21 -3.42 25.85
N ARG A 78 45.07 -2.57 25.27
CA ARG A 78 45.43 -1.26 25.85
C ARG A 78 44.34 -0.24 25.61
N ALA A 79 43.48 0.01 26.59
CA ALA A 79 42.40 0.99 26.52
C ALA A 79 42.35 1.85 27.79
N VAL A 80 41.98 3.12 27.67
CA VAL A 80 41.74 4.00 28.82
C VAL A 80 40.57 3.48 29.67
N PRO A 81 40.59 3.70 31.01
CA PRO A 81 39.51 3.18 31.89
C PRO A 81 38.12 3.56 31.48
N ALA A 82 37.91 4.81 31.00
CA ALA A 82 36.64 5.29 30.54
C ALA A 82 36.18 4.58 29.23
N ALA A 83 37.10 4.28 28.29
CA ALA A 83 36.79 3.51 27.11
C ALA A 83 36.32 2.08 27.45
N ARG A 84 36.94 1.44 28.46
CA ARG A 84 36.51 0.12 28.96
C ARG A 84 35.10 0.15 29.57
N ALA A 85 34.79 1.23 30.32
CA ALA A 85 33.46 1.39 30.89
C ALA A 85 32.38 1.55 29.81
N ILE A 86 32.65 2.38 28.81
CA ILE A 86 31.75 2.62 27.68
C ILE A 86 31.61 1.35 26.81
N ALA A 87 32.74 0.67 26.49
CA ALA A 87 32.69 -0.57 25.71
C ALA A 87 31.85 -1.65 26.39
N ARG A 88 31.96 -1.79 27.74
CA ARG A 88 31.10 -2.70 28.51
C ARG A 88 29.61 -2.30 28.43
N HIS A 89 29.33 -1.03 28.58
CA HIS A 89 27.97 -0.52 28.51
C HIS A 89 27.36 -0.72 27.11
N LEU A 90 28.12 -0.47 26.04
CA LEU A 90 27.73 -0.64 24.66
C LEU A 90 27.91 -2.07 24.12
N ARG A 91 28.39 -3.02 24.93
CA ARG A 91 28.71 -4.41 24.56
C ARG A 91 29.65 -4.52 23.36
N ILE A 92 30.64 -3.63 23.26
CA ILE A 92 31.64 -3.61 22.21
C ILE A 92 32.86 -4.41 22.68
N ASP A 93 33.32 -5.34 21.84
CA ASP A 93 34.57 -6.07 22.09
C ASP A 93 35.76 -5.15 21.79
N LEU A 94 36.54 -4.79 22.83
CA LEU A 94 37.72 -3.98 22.69
C LEU A 94 38.83 -4.61 21.83
N GLY A 95 38.83 -5.95 21.68
CA GLY A 95 39.73 -6.66 20.79
C GLY A 95 39.53 -6.33 19.31
N SER A 96 38.32 -5.90 18.94
CA SER A 96 37.98 -5.52 17.57
C SER A 96 38.17 -4.02 17.28
N VAL A 97 38.51 -3.20 18.28
CA VAL A 97 38.67 -1.73 18.17
C VAL A 97 40.11 -1.35 17.92
N ALA A 98 40.41 -0.67 16.81
CA ALA A 98 41.73 -0.08 16.55
C ALA A 98 41.92 1.18 17.40
N GLY A 99 42.93 1.20 18.28
CA GLY A 99 43.24 2.37 19.11
C GLY A 99 43.98 3.46 18.33
N THR A 100 43.47 4.71 18.36
CA THR A 100 44.09 5.88 17.73
C THR A 100 44.95 6.69 18.72
N GLY A 101 44.91 6.37 20.00
CA GLY A 101 45.71 7.04 21.02
C GLY A 101 47.20 6.68 20.96
N ARG A 102 48.01 7.38 21.79
CA ARG A 102 49.48 7.19 21.86
C ARG A 102 49.84 5.72 22.12
N ALA A 103 50.71 5.17 21.30
CA ALA A 103 51.14 3.77 21.32
C ALA A 103 49.97 2.75 21.14
N GLY A 104 48.98 3.08 20.34
CA GLY A 104 47.83 2.20 20.04
C GLY A 104 46.83 2.09 21.19
N LEU A 105 46.80 3.06 22.11
CA LEU A 105 45.84 3.09 23.20
C LEU A 105 44.42 3.37 22.68
N ILE A 106 43.45 2.54 23.02
CA ILE A 106 42.06 2.75 22.67
C ILE A 106 41.47 3.87 23.52
N THR A 107 40.96 4.89 22.84
CA THR A 107 40.33 6.07 23.43
C THR A 107 38.81 5.91 23.50
N ILE A 108 38.12 6.83 24.17
CA ILE A 108 36.63 6.89 24.16
C ILE A 108 36.11 7.09 22.74
N GLY A 109 36.76 7.96 21.95
CA GLY A 109 36.38 8.21 20.57
C GLY A 109 36.43 6.95 19.71
N ASP A 110 37.41 6.08 19.88
CA ASP A 110 37.56 4.82 19.17
C ASP A 110 36.40 3.86 19.49
N VAL A 111 36.02 3.76 20.77
CA VAL A 111 34.89 2.91 21.19
C VAL A 111 33.56 3.44 20.68
N LEU A 112 33.36 4.77 20.75
CA LEU A 112 32.12 5.38 20.19
C LEU A 112 32.05 5.25 18.66
N GLY A 113 33.21 5.31 17.97
CA GLY A 113 33.31 5.09 16.53
C GLY A 113 33.15 3.62 16.11
N ALA A 114 33.53 2.68 17.00
CA ALA A 114 33.38 1.23 16.81
C ALA A 114 32.02 0.69 17.32
N GLY A 115 31.23 1.53 18.01
CA GLY A 115 29.88 1.18 18.44
C GLY A 115 29.07 0.58 17.27
N PRO A 116 28.10 -0.30 17.56
CA PRO A 116 27.24 -0.81 16.49
C PRO A 116 26.72 0.43 15.75
N ARG A 117 27.15 0.62 14.52
CA ARG A 117 26.44 1.49 13.61
C ARG A 117 25.02 0.95 13.64
N THR A 118 24.12 1.63 14.32
CA THR A 118 22.72 1.44 14.10
C THR A 118 22.54 1.70 12.62
N VAL A 119 22.56 0.63 11.83
CA VAL A 119 22.17 0.70 10.44
C VAL A 119 20.74 1.19 10.54
N GLY A 120 20.53 2.47 10.31
CA GLY A 120 19.20 3.05 10.29
C GLY A 120 18.34 2.21 9.33
N PRO A 121 17.03 2.20 9.47
CA PRO A 121 16.17 1.37 8.63
C PRO A 121 16.58 1.52 7.16
N ALA A 122 16.90 0.40 6.52
CA ALA A 122 17.41 0.41 5.16
C ALA A 122 16.39 1.06 4.22
N MET A 123 16.72 2.22 3.66
CA MET A 123 15.88 2.89 2.68
C MET A 123 15.88 2.08 1.39
N GLN A 124 14.73 1.54 1.04
CA GLN A 124 14.54 0.78 -0.21
C GLN A 124 13.95 1.69 -1.29
N PRO A 125 14.71 2.08 -2.31
CA PRO A 125 14.19 2.90 -3.40
C PRO A 125 13.21 2.10 -4.26
N LEU A 126 12.06 2.71 -4.59
CA LEU A 126 11.09 2.12 -5.51
C LEU A 126 11.62 2.18 -6.94
N ARG A 127 11.62 1.04 -7.65
CA ARG A 127 12.08 0.91 -9.03
C ARG A 127 11.05 0.18 -9.88
N GLY A 128 11.16 0.29 -11.21
CA GLY A 128 10.31 -0.42 -12.16
C GLY A 128 8.82 -0.28 -11.90
N PRO A 129 8.05 -1.38 -11.89
CA PRO A 129 6.60 -1.38 -11.68
C PRO A 129 6.15 -0.67 -10.40
N ARG A 130 6.90 -0.78 -9.29
CA ARG A 130 6.57 -0.10 -8.03
C ARG A 130 6.64 1.43 -8.15
N ARG A 131 7.60 1.95 -8.93
CA ARG A 131 7.71 3.39 -9.20
C ARG A 131 6.56 3.88 -10.10
N ALA A 132 6.20 3.10 -11.12
CA ALA A 132 5.05 3.39 -11.98
C ALA A 132 3.74 3.38 -11.19
N MET A 133 3.54 2.34 -10.36
CA MET A 133 2.38 2.24 -9.47
C MET A 133 2.26 3.47 -8.54
N ARG A 134 3.36 3.91 -7.92
CA ARG A 134 3.36 5.13 -7.08
C ARG A 134 2.85 6.35 -7.86
N ALA A 135 3.35 6.55 -9.08
CA ALA A 135 2.94 7.69 -9.90
C ALA A 135 1.46 7.61 -10.28
N SER A 136 1.00 6.42 -10.72
CA SER A 136 -0.40 6.17 -11.07
C SER A 136 -1.34 6.35 -9.88
N MET A 137 -1.00 5.82 -8.70
CA MET A 137 -1.82 5.95 -7.49
C MET A 137 -1.87 7.38 -6.97
N THR A 138 -0.77 8.14 -7.06
CA THR A 138 -0.75 9.56 -6.70
C THR A 138 -1.69 10.36 -7.59
N LEU A 139 -1.66 10.12 -8.91
CA LEU A 139 -2.55 10.78 -9.87
C LEU A 139 -4.01 10.39 -9.62
N ALA A 140 -4.29 9.09 -9.47
CA ALA A 140 -5.62 8.58 -9.22
C ALA A 140 -6.24 9.16 -7.94
N HIS A 141 -5.46 9.24 -6.84
CA HIS A 141 -5.92 9.82 -5.58
C HIS A 141 -6.27 11.31 -5.72
N ALA A 142 -5.53 12.05 -6.53
CA ALA A 142 -5.78 13.49 -6.76
C ALA A 142 -6.98 13.75 -7.67
N GLN A 143 -7.32 12.82 -8.57
CA GLN A 143 -8.29 13.01 -9.64
C GLN A 143 -9.61 12.26 -9.49
N VAL A 144 -9.75 11.35 -8.52
CA VAL A 144 -10.94 10.48 -8.42
C VAL A 144 -11.68 10.73 -7.12
N ALA A 145 -12.97 11.03 -7.20
CA ALA A 145 -13.87 11.00 -6.04
C ALA A 145 -14.31 9.55 -5.78
N LEU A 146 -13.44 8.79 -5.11
CA LEU A 146 -13.60 7.35 -4.94
C LEU A 146 -14.77 7.01 -4.01
N SER A 147 -15.69 6.18 -4.51
CA SER A 147 -16.76 5.54 -3.72
C SER A 147 -16.76 4.04 -3.97
N THR A 148 -17.21 3.25 -3.00
CA THR A 148 -17.23 1.79 -3.10
C THR A 148 -18.53 1.22 -2.55
N VAL A 149 -19.11 0.27 -3.29
CA VAL A 149 -20.21 -0.57 -2.83
C VAL A 149 -19.76 -2.02 -2.77
N CYS A 150 -20.18 -2.75 -1.74
CA CYS A 150 -19.78 -4.13 -1.51
C CYS A 150 -20.99 -5.03 -1.32
N ASP A 151 -20.90 -6.25 -1.84
CA ASP A 151 -21.89 -7.30 -1.61
C ASP A 151 -21.26 -8.68 -1.88
N ASP A 152 -21.97 -9.77 -1.58
CA ASP A 152 -21.52 -11.14 -1.73
C ASP A 152 -22.36 -11.89 -2.75
N ALA A 153 -21.72 -12.55 -3.72
CA ALA A 153 -22.37 -13.52 -4.59
C ALA A 153 -22.42 -14.91 -3.93
N ASP A 154 -23.56 -15.59 -4.00
CA ASP A 154 -23.65 -17.00 -3.64
C ASP A 154 -23.14 -17.87 -4.81
N VAL A 155 -22.01 -18.51 -4.61
CA VAL A 155 -21.34 -19.37 -5.59
C VAL A 155 -21.33 -20.83 -5.13
N GLY A 156 -22.31 -21.21 -4.30
CA GLY A 156 -22.42 -22.54 -3.73
C GLY A 156 -22.53 -23.64 -4.77
N ASP A 157 -23.13 -23.34 -5.90
CA ASP A 157 -23.42 -24.31 -6.97
C ASP A 157 -22.29 -24.40 -8.02
N TRP A 158 -21.21 -23.64 -7.85
CA TRP A 158 -20.05 -23.77 -8.73
C TRP A 158 -19.27 -25.06 -8.46
N GLU A 159 -18.79 -25.72 -9.50
CA GLU A 159 -17.83 -26.82 -9.37
C GLU A 159 -16.52 -26.33 -8.75
N HIS A 160 -15.89 -27.19 -7.90
CA HIS A 160 -14.84 -26.80 -6.96
C HIS A 160 -13.56 -26.23 -7.60
N HIS A 161 -13.35 -26.33 -8.91
CA HIS A 161 -12.07 -26.00 -9.56
C HIS A 161 -12.17 -25.18 -10.85
N SER A 162 -13.32 -24.68 -11.23
CA SER A 162 -13.45 -23.93 -12.47
C SER A 162 -13.14 -22.45 -12.28
N GLY A 163 -12.13 -22.00 -12.96
CA GLY A 163 -11.67 -20.65 -13.27
C GLY A 163 -12.46 -19.45 -12.76
N TYR A 164 -12.45 -19.19 -11.45
CA TYR A 164 -13.15 -18.04 -10.84
C TYR A 164 -12.95 -16.74 -11.64
N THR A 165 -11.70 -16.51 -12.12
CA THR A 165 -11.41 -15.29 -12.88
C THR A 165 -12.17 -15.23 -14.20
N LEU A 166 -12.32 -16.36 -14.92
CA LEU A 166 -13.07 -16.40 -16.17
C LEU A 166 -14.56 -16.12 -15.95
N ARG A 167 -15.14 -16.65 -14.88
CA ARG A 167 -16.54 -16.37 -14.51
C ARG A 167 -16.72 -14.91 -14.13
N LEU A 168 -15.80 -14.33 -13.38
CA LEU A 168 -15.81 -12.89 -13.07
C LEU A 168 -15.75 -12.03 -14.35
N ILE A 169 -14.88 -12.36 -15.32
CA ILE A 169 -14.78 -11.62 -16.57
C ILE A 169 -16.12 -11.67 -17.34
N ARG A 170 -16.75 -12.82 -17.41
CA ARG A 170 -18.05 -12.99 -18.07
C ARG A 170 -19.16 -12.22 -17.36
N ALA A 171 -19.20 -12.28 -16.03
CA ALA A 171 -20.17 -11.53 -15.24
C ALA A 171 -20.00 -10.01 -15.42
N ILE A 172 -18.74 -9.51 -15.44
CA ILE A 172 -18.46 -8.11 -15.78
C ILE A 172 -18.98 -7.78 -17.18
N ALA A 173 -18.70 -8.62 -18.17
CA ALA A 173 -19.18 -8.39 -19.54
C ALA A 173 -20.72 -8.39 -19.66
N ALA A 174 -21.41 -9.21 -18.88
CA ALA A 174 -22.87 -9.17 -18.78
C ALA A 174 -23.36 -7.86 -18.12
N ALA A 175 -22.72 -7.47 -17.02
CA ALA A 175 -23.07 -6.27 -16.28
C ALA A 175 -22.79 -4.98 -17.08
N THR A 176 -21.74 -4.92 -17.90
CA THR A 176 -21.47 -3.75 -18.77
C THR A 176 -22.52 -3.56 -19.85
N ARG A 177 -23.23 -4.62 -20.25
CA ARG A 177 -24.39 -4.52 -21.16
C ARG A 177 -25.64 -4.04 -20.43
N ALA A 178 -25.83 -4.46 -19.18
CA ALA A 178 -26.98 -4.06 -18.36
C ALA A 178 -26.84 -2.61 -17.84
N GLU A 179 -25.66 -2.22 -17.45
CA GLU A 179 -25.34 -0.87 -16.93
C GLU A 179 -24.05 -0.33 -17.58
N PRO A 180 -24.14 0.24 -18.79
CA PRO A 180 -22.98 0.72 -19.57
C PRO A 180 -22.21 1.85 -18.89
N ALA A 181 -22.83 2.52 -17.92
CA ALA A 181 -22.25 3.65 -17.21
C ALA A 181 -20.90 3.34 -16.54
N LEU A 182 -20.67 2.08 -16.19
CA LEU A 182 -19.46 1.61 -15.52
C LEU A 182 -18.33 1.21 -16.49
N ASN A 183 -18.66 0.96 -17.78
CA ASN A 183 -17.69 0.69 -18.84
C ASN A 183 -17.41 1.96 -19.63
N ALA A 184 -16.78 2.94 -18.98
CA ALA A 184 -16.66 4.28 -19.50
C ALA A 184 -15.30 4.91 -19.15
N TRP A 185 -14.99 5.97 -19.88
CA TRP A 185 -13.93 6.93 -19.53
C TRP A 185 -14.56 8.26 -19.14
N PHE A 186 -13.96 8.93 -18.16
CA PHE A 186 -14.33 10.27 -17.76
C PHE A 186 -13.23 11.25 -18.12
N ASP A 187 -13.62 12.32 -18.84
CA ASP A 187 -12.78 13.46 -19.20
C ASP A 187 -13.19 14.67 -18.34
N PRO A 188 -12.40 15.02 -17.32
CA PRO A 188 -12.73 16.14 -16.45
C PRO A 188 -12.61 17.52 -17.14
N ASP A 189 -11.81 17.63 -18.21
CA ASP A 189 -11.62 18.91 -18.92
C ASP A 189 -12.83 19.25 -19.80
N ARG A 190 -13.61 18.21 -20.18
CA ARG A 190 -14.82 18.36 -20.99
C ARG A 190 -16.11 18.12 -20.20
N ASP A 191 -16.00 17.82 -18.90
CA ASP A 191 -17.14 17.35 -18.07
C ASP A 191 -17.96 16.25 -18.77
N ALA A 192 -17.27 15.31 -19.40
CA ALA A 192 -17.90 14.33 -20.28
C ALA A 192 -17.48 12.89 -19.93
N ARG A 193 -18.45 11.97 -20.06
CA ARG A 193 -18.27 10.53 -19.95
C ARG A 193 -18.44 9.87 -21.31
N THR A 194 -17.45 9.10 -21.76
CA THR A 194 -17.51 8.30 -22.99
C THR A 194 -17.83 6.85 -22.63
N LEU A 195 -18.99 6.37 -23.06
CA LEU A 195 -19.40 4.97 -22.88
C LEU A 195 -18.77 4.09 -23.95
N HIS A 196 -18.23 2.94 -23.55
CA HIS A 196 -17.62 1.98 -24.46
C HIS A 196 -18.55 0.76 -24.64
N SER A 197 -18.80 0.39 -25.90
CA SER A 197 -19.55 -0.84 -26.24
C SER A 197 -18.68 -2.09 -26.10
N ARG A 198 -17.36 -1.94 -26.26
CA ARG A 198 -16.36 -3.00 -26.13
C ARG A 198 -15.77 -2.97 -24.72
N LEU A 199 -15.58 -4.15 -24.12
CA LEU A 199 -14.93 -4.30 -22.82
C LEU A 199 -13.44 -4.59 -23.02
N ASP A 200 -12.59 -3.57 -22.88
CA ASP A 200 -11.14 -3.73 -22.80
C ASP A 200 -10.77 -3.84 -21.32
N LEU A 201 -10.60 -5.08 -20.84
CA LEU A 201 -10.53 -5.40 -19.42
C LEU A 201 -9.09 -5.50 -18.94
N ALA A 202 -8.71 -4.62 -18.01
CA ALA A 202 -7.46 -4.71 -17.28
C ALA A 202 -7.56 -5.75 -16.15
N ILE A 203 -6.55 -6.62 -16.03
CA ILE A 203 -6.46 -7.64 -14.97
C ILE A 203 -5.26 -7.36 -14.09
N ALA A 204 -5.49 -7.17 -12.79
CA ALA A 204 -4.41 -7.00 -11.83
C ALA A 204 -3.64 -8.32 -11.62
N VAL A 205 -2.34 -8.31 -11.88
CA VAL A 205 -1.42 -9.45 -11.72
C VAL A 205 -0.30 -9.06 -10.76
N ASP A 206 -0.20 -9.76 -9.64
CA ASP A 206 0.91 -9.59 -8.70
C ASP A 206 2.14 -10.33 -9.20
N THR A 207 3.29 -9.64 -9.23
CA THR A 207 4.57 -10.20 -9.66
C THR A 207 5.65 -9.90 -8.62
N ALA A 208 6.77 -10.59 -8.70
CA ALA A 208 7.91 -10.38 -7.79
C ALA A 208 8.41 -8.91 -7.79
N ASP A 209 8.24 -8.19 -8.92
CA ASP A 209 8.67 -6.80 -9.05
C ASP A 209 7.59 -5.78 -8.65
N GLY A 210 6.37 -6.24 -8.42
CA GLY A 210 5.19 -5.43 -8.08
C GLY A 210 3.99 -5.72 -8.96
N LEU A 211 2.96 -4.89 -8.84
CA LEU A 211 1.70 -5.03 -9.55
C LEU A 211 1.83 -4.59 -11.00
N VAL A 212 1.36 -5.44 -11.93
CA VAL A 212 1.25 -5.16 -13.36
C VAL A 212 -0.19 -5.43 -13.79
N VAL A 213 -0.73 -4.62 -14.70
CA VAL A 213 -2.17 -4.65 -15.03
C VAL A 213 -2.35 -4.75 -16.56
N PRO A 214 -2.11 -5.94 -17.15
CA PRO A 214 -2.33 -6.16 -18.58
C PRO A 214 -3.80 -6.09 -18.98
N VAL A 215 -4.06 -5.72 -20.24
CA VAL A 215 -5.40 -5.55 -20.81
C VAL A 215 -5.72 -6.71 -21.77
N ILE A 216 -6.87 -7.33 -21.55
CA ILE A 216 -7.52 -8.24 -22.52
C ILE A 216 -8.48 -7.41 -23.36
N ARG A 217 -8.20 -7.30 -24.65
CA ARG A 217 -9.05 -6.54 -25.59
C ARG A 217 -10.32 -7.30 -25.90
N ASP A 218 -11.42 -6.57 -25.93
CA ASP A 218 -12.76 -7.11 -26.24
C ASP A 218 -13.11 -8.37 -25.43
N ALA A 219 -12.79 -8.36 -24.14
CA ALA A 219 -12.97 -9.52 -23.27
C ALA A 219 -14.42 -10.04 -23.25
N GLY A 220 -15.39 -9.18 -23.53
CA GLY A 220 -16.82 -9.53 -23.61
C GLY A 220 -17.25 -10.19 -24.92
N GLY A 221 -16.46 -10.04 -25.98
CA GLY A 221 -16.72 -10.64 -27.32
C GLY A 221 -16.00 -11.95 -27.57
N LEU A 222 -15.00 -12.31 -26.73
CA LEU A 222 -14.24 -13.54 -26.90
C LEU A 222 -15.06 -14.79 -26.54
N ALA A 223 -14.92 -15.84 -27.35
CA ALA A 223 -15.40 -17.17 -26.99
C ALA A 223 -14.69 -17.69 -25.71
N PRO A 224 -15.32 -18.58 -24.91
CA PRO A 224 -14.78 -19.03 -23.62
C PRO A 224 -13.32 -19.53 -23.68
N ASP A 225 -12.97 -20.36 -24.67
CA ASP A 225 -11.63 -20.92 -24.82
C ASP A 225 -10.61 -19.84 -25.23
N ALA A 226 -11.00 -18.92 -26.13
CA ALA A 226 -10.17 -17.79 -26.52
C ALA A 226 -9.92 -16.85 -25.34
N LEU A 227 -10.92 -16.60 -24.50
CA LEU A 227 -10.77 -15.80 -23.28
C LEU A 227 -9.84 -16.48 -22.28
N ALA A 228 -9.98 -17.80 -22.09
CA ALA A 228 -9.09 -18.58 -21.21
C ALA A 228 -7.62 -18.50 -21.69
N THR A 229 -7.40 -18.68 -22.98
CA THR A 229 -6.07 -18.56 -23.60
C THR A 229 -5.51 -17.14 -23.42
N ALA A 230 -6.28 -16.10 -23.77
CA ALA A 230 -5.85 -14.72 -23.62
C ALA A 230 -5.50 -14.38 -22.17
N LEU A 231 -6.29 -14.84 -21.20
CA LEU A 231 -6.00 -14.64 -19.78
C LEU A 231 -4.68 -15.31 -19.35
N ALA A 232 -4.46 -16.57 -19.78
CA ALA A 232 -3.25 -17.32 -19.47
C ALA A 232 -2.00 -16.65 -20.10
N GLU A 233 -2.09 -16.23 -21.35
CA GLU A 233 -1.01 -15.52 -22.06
C GLU A 233 -0.65 -14.20 -21.37
N ARG A 234 -1.65 -13.38 -21.02
CA ARG A 234 -1.42 -12.10 -20.31
C ARG A 234 -0.75 -12.29 -18.95
N LYS A 235 -1.18 -13.29 -18.18
CA LYS A 235 -0.55 -13.64 -16.91
C LYS A 235 0.88 -14.13 -17.10
N ALA A 236 1.12 -15.03 -18.04
CA ALA A 236 2.45 -15.53 -18.34
C ALA A 236 3.41 -14.40 -18.79
N ALA A 237 2.96 -13.52 -19.69
CA ALA A 237 3.73 -12.38 -20.16
C ALA A 237 4.04 -11.37 -19.02
N ALA A 238 3.10 -11.17 -18.07
CA ALA A 238 3.33 -10.33 -16.89
C ALA A 238 4.47 -10.89 -16.03
N HIS A 239 4.44 -12.18 -15.73
CA HIS A 239 5.50 -12.83 -14.94
C HIS A 239 6.84 -12.90 -15.69
N ALA A 240 6.81 -13.12 -17.01
CA ALA A 240 8.00 -13.16 -17.86
C ALA A 240 8.57 -11.76 -18.20
N ARG A 241 7.86 -10.67 -17.85
CA ARG A 241 8.22 -9.27 -18.18
C ARG A 241 8.29 -8.99 -19.68
N THR A 242 7.46 -9.66 -20.47
CA THR A 242 7.42 -9.55 -21.94
C THR A 242 6.23 -8.75 -22.47
N LEU A 243 5.43 -8.13 -21.56
CA LEU A 243 4.33 -7.29 -21.95
C LEU A 243 4.79 -6.06 -22.73
N ALA A 244 4.20 -5.82 -23.88
CA ALA A 244 4.43 -4.62 -24.66
C ALA A 244 3.68 -3.42 -24.02
N PRO A 245 4.16 -2.17 -24.22
CA PRO A 245 3.50 -0.98 -23.66
C PRO A 245 2.01 -0.84 -24.04
N GLN A 246 1.63 -1.30 -25.24
CA GLN A 246 0.24 -1.30 -25.70
C GLN A 246 -0.66 -2.28 -24.93
N ASP A 247 -0.08 -3.32 -24.32
CA ASP A 247 -0.81 -4.28 -23.50
C ASP A 247 -1.20 -3.74 -22.12
N LEU A 248 -0.70 -2.57 -21.75
CA LEU A 248 -0.90 -1.93 -20.45
C LEU A 248 -1.72 -0.62 -20.53
N ARG A 249 -2.23 -0.27 -21.70
CA ARG A 249 -2.88 1.02 -21.93
C ARG A 249 -4.37 0.88 -22.21
N ASP A 250 -5.09 1.95 -21.99
CA ASP A 250 -6.45 2.21 -22.43
C ASP A 250 -7.48 1.13 -22.03
N PRO A 251 -7.49 0.65 -20.77
CA PRO A 251 -8.58 -0.20 -20.31
C PRO A 251 -9.86 0.60 -20.16
N THR A 252 -11.01 -0.05 -20.37
CA THR A 252 -12.31 0.56 -20.10
C THR A 252 -12.88 0.16 -18.75
N PHE A 253 -12.40 -0.96 -18.19
CA PHE A 253 -12.73 -1.46 -16.87
C PHE A 253 -11.57 -2.25 -16.27
N THR A 254 -11.53 -2.40 -14.95
CA THR A 254 -10.45 -3.15 -14.27
C THR A 254 -11.03 -4.24 -13.37
N LEU A 255 -10.40 -5.42 -13.34
CA LEU A 255 -10.64 -6.50 -12.39
C LEU A 255 -9.42 -6.74 -11.51
N SER A 256 -9.60 -6.68 -10.21
CA SER A 256 -8.60 -7.05 -9.20
C SER A 256 -9.07 -8.28 -8.42
N ASN A 257 -8.53 -9.46 -8.75
CA ASN A 257 -8.84 -10.70 -8.02
C ASN A 257 -7.72 -11.00 -7.00
N TYR A 258 -7.88 -10.47 -5.78
CA TYR A 258 -6.97 -10.69 -4.65
C TYR A 258 -7.37 -11.89 -3.80
N GLY A 259 -8.52 -12.50 -4.07
CA GLY A 259 -9.06 -13.63 -3.31
C GLY A 259 -8.22 -14.90 -3.35
N SER A 260 -7.28 -15.01 -4.31
CA SER A 260 -6.28 -16.09 -4.34
C SER A 260 -5.20 -15.96 -3.26
N VAL A 261 -5.03 -14.77 -2.69
CA VAL A 261 -4.04 -14.50 -1.62
C VAL A 261 -4.75 -14.44 -0.28
N ALA A 262 -5.54 -13.39 -0.05
CA ALA A 262 -6.33 -13.18 1.17
C ALA A 262 -7.23 -11.94 1.01
N GLY A 263 -8.16 -11.77 1.95
CA GLY A 263 -9.01 -10.59 2.06
C GLY A 263 -10.47 -10.87 1.72
N ARG A 264 -11.36 -10.15 2.40
CA ARG A 264 -12.81 -10.24 2.13
C ARG A 264 -13.22 -9.10 1.19
N TYR A 265 -13.14 -7.88 1.67
CA TYR A 265 -13.43 -6.68 0.90
C TYR A 265 -12.19 -5.82 0.78
N ALA A 266 -12.15 -4.98 -0.24
CA ALA A 266 -11.13 -3.98 -0.46
C ALA A 266 -11.80 -2.69 -0.99
N VAL A 267 -11.03 -1.60 -0.98
CA VAL A 267 -11.38 -0.36 -1.67
C VAL A 267 -10.33 -0.15 -2.76
N PRO A 268 -10.45 -0.88 -3.90
CA PRO A 268 -9.48 -0.75 -4.97
C PRO A 268 -9.53 0.64 -5.59
N GLN A 269 -8.35 1.19 -5.93
CA GLN A 269 -8.23 2.52 -6.50
C GLN A 269 -8.61 2.50 -7.98
N VAL A 270 -9.55 3.34 -8.37
CA VAL A 270 -9.89 3.60 -9.78
C VAL A 270 -8.76 4.41 -10.41
N VAL A 271 -8.30 4.00 -11.59
CA VAL A 271 -7.24 4.69 -12.35
C VAL A 271 -7.84 5.36 -13.57
N PRO A 272 -7.78 6.71 -13.65
CA PRO A 272 -8.26 7.44 -14.82
C PRO A 272 -7.56 6.99 -16.11
N PRO A 273 -8.25 7.06 -17.26
CA PRO A 273 -9.59 7.62 -17.50
C PRO A 273 -10.75 6.67 -17.19
N ALA A 274 -10.48 5.38 -16.85
CA ALA A 274 -11.54 4.42 -16.50
C ALA A 274 -12.27 4.88 -15.22
N VAL A 275 -13.58 4.60 -15.17
CA VAL A 275 -14.45 5.08 -14.09
C VAL A 275 -14.72 4.04 -13.01
N ALA A 276 -14.34 2.78 -13.22
CA ALA A 276 -14.66 1.71 -12.28
C ALA A 276 -13.64 0.56 -12.25
N ILE A 277 -13.61 -0.13 -11.10
CA ILE A 277 -12.83 -1.33 -10.83
C ILE A 277 -13.63 -2.29 -9.94
N LEU A 278 -13.65 -3.57 -10.29
CA LEU A 278 -14.22 -4.62 -9.46
C LEU A 278 -13.11 -5.37 -8.73
N GLY A 279 -13.21 -5.44 -7.41
CA GLY A 279 -12.41 -6.29 -6.54
C GLY A 279 -13.14 -7.58 -6.20
N ALA A 280 -12.46 -8.73 -6.29
CA ALA A 280 -12.98 -10.02 -5.85
C ALA A 280 -12.11 -10.58 -4.71
N GLY A 281 -12.74 -10.88 -3.58
CA GLY A 281 -12.10 -11.41 -2.38
C GLY A 281 -12.07 -12.93 -2.33
N THR A 282 -11.58 -13.46 -1.20
CA THR A 282 -11.48 -14.90 -0.97
C THR A 282 -12.86 -15.51 -0.76
N VAL A 283 -13.18 -16.55 -1.52
CA VAL A 283 -14.41 -17.35 -1.33
C VAL A 283 -14.37 -18.00 0.05
N ARG A 284 -15.47 -17.89 0.77
CA ARG A 284 -15.61 -18.44 2.12
C ARG A 284 -16.91 -19.22 2.24
N VAL A 285 -16.90 -20.23 3.10
CA VAL A 285 -18.12 -20.93 3.49
C VAL A 285 -18.73 -20.18 4.67
N GLU A 286 -19.97 -19.72 4.49
CA GLU A 286 -20.68 -18.93 5.49
C GLU A 286 -22.10 -19.47 5.68
N PRO A 287 -22.69 -19.33 6.88
CA PRO A 287 -24.07 -19.66 7.12
C PRO A 287 -24.98 -18.66 6.40
N VAL A 288 -25.88 -19.18 5.56
CA VAL A 288 -26.85 -18.38 4.82
C VAL A 288 -28.26 -18.85 5.15
N ALA A 289 -29.14 -17.93 5.49
CA ALA A 289 -30.57 -18.22 5.70
C ALA A 289 -31.26 -18.34 4.33
N LEU A 290 -31.85 -19.51 4.04
CA LEU A 290 -32.68 -19.76 2.88
C LEU A 290 -34.07 -20.17 3.37
N GLY A 291 -35.00 -19.24 3.43
CA GLY A 291 -36.26 -19.40 4.12
C GLY A 291 -36.03 -19.66 5.61
N GLU A 292 -36.61 -20.76 6.13
CA GLU A 292 -36.45 -21.17 7.53
C GLU A 292 -35.17 -22.02 7.81
N ARG A 293 -34.37 -22.26 6.80
CA ARG A 293 -33.19 -23.14 6.91
C ARG A 293 -31.91 -22.31 6.88
N ILE A 294 -30.92 -22.69 7.69
CA ILE A 294 -29.54 -22.18 7.62
C ILE A 294 -28.69 -23.23 6.92
N LEU A 295 -28.08 -22.84 5.83
CA LEU A 295 -27.18 -23.68 5.03
C LEU A 295 -25.78 -23.08 4.97
N ALA A 296 -24.77 -23.95 4.93
CA ALA A 296 -23.41 -23.53 4.62
C ALA A 296 -23.28 -23.30 3.10
N ARG A 297 -23.05 -22.06 2.68
CA ARG A 297 -22.94 -21.67 1.27
C ARG A 297 -21.59 -21.01 1.00
N ARG A 298 -21.04 -21.20 -0.19
CA ARG A 298 -19.82 -20.49 -0.62
C ARG A 298 -20.19 -19.08 -1.08
N ARG A 299 -19.60 -18.09 -0.40
CA ARG A 299 -19.82 -16.67 -0.68
C ARG A 299 -18.57 -16.07 -1.30
N LEU A 300 -18.72 -15.36 -2.42
CA LEU A 300 -17.67 -14.61 -3.09
C LEU A 300 -17.88 -13.12 -2.79
N PRO A 301 -17.00 -12.50 -1.96
CA PRO A 301 -17.10 -11.08 -1.68
C PRO A 301 -16.66 -10.25 -2.87
N LEU A 302 -17.43 -9.22 -3.18
CA LEU A 302 -17.19 -8.29 -4.27
C LEU A 302 -17.15 -6.87 -3.73
N SER A 303 -16.26 -6.05 -4.29
CA SER A 303 -16.12 -4.63 -3.97
C SER A 303 -16.01 -3.86 -5.28
N LEU A 304 -17.02 -3.08 -5.61
CA LEU A 304 -17.04 -2.23 -6.79
C LEU A 304 -16.70 -0.81 -6.38
N SER A 305 -15.52 -0.33 -6.79
CA SER A 305 -15.14 1.07 -6.63
C SER A 305 -15.34 1.84 -7.92
N PHE A 306 -15.77 3.10 -7.81
CA PHE A 306 -16.10 3.95 -8.94
C PHE A 306 -15.82 5.42 -8.68
N ASP A 307 -15.72 6.20 -9.74
CA ASP A 307 -15.56 7.66 -9.68
C ASP A 307 -16.93 8.33 -9.54
N HIS A 308 -17.23 8.81 -8.31
CA HIS A 308 -18.54 9.39 -8.00
C HIS A 308 -18.75 10.78 -8.63
N ARG A 309 -17.78 11.31 -9.35
CA ARG A 309 -17.97 12.54 -10.16
C ARG A 309 -18.83 12.29 -11.40
N CYS A 310 -18.80 11.05 -11.92
CA CYS A 310 -19.47 10.69 -13.19
C CYS A 310 -20.33 9.42 -13.11
N VAL A 311 -20.25 8.64 -12.02
CA VAL A 311 -21.04 7.45 -11.77
C VAL A 311 -21.85 7.64 -10.48
N THR A 312 -23.15 7.41 -10.54
CA THR A 312 -24.04 7.48 -9.38
C THR A 312 -24.01 6.18 -8.57
N GLY A 313 -24.35 6.24 -7.27
CA GLY A 313 -24.49 5.04 -6.44
C GLY A 313 -25.54 4.08 -6.99
N GLY A 314 -26.62 4.59 -7.60
CA GLY A 314 -27.66 3.74 -8.24
C GLY A 314 -27.12 2.96 -9.43
N GLU A 315 -26.33 3.59 -10.33
CA GLU A 315 -25.66 2.92 -11.45
C GLU A 315 -24.70 1.83 -10.92
N ALA A 316 -23.89 2.16 -9.91
CA ALA A 316 -22.95 1.21 -9.29
C ALA A 316 -23.67 0.01 -8.66
N CYS A 317 -24.76 0.24 -7.92
CA CYS A 317 -25.55 -0.85 -7.31
C CYS A 317 -26.21 -1.75 -8.36
N ARG A 318 -26.79 -1.19 -9.44
CA ARG A 318 -27.37 -1.99 -10.53
C ARG A 318 -26.31 -2.82 -11.26
N PHE A 319 -25.14 -2.24 -11.51
CA PHE A 319 -24.00 -2.97 -12.08
C PHE A 319 -23.58 -4.14 -11.19
N LEU A 320 -23.35 -3.89 -9.89
CA LEU A 320 -22.96 -4.93 -8.94
C LEU A 320 -24.01 -6.03 -8.84
N ALA A 321 -25.30 -5.66 -8.79
CA ALA A 321 -26.40 -6.62 -8.79
C ALA A 321 -26.42 -7.47 -10.08
N ALA A 322 -26.13 -6.89 -11.25
CA ALA A 322 -26.03 -7.63 -12.50
C ALA A 322 -24.84 -8.61 -12.51
N VAL A 323 -23.68 -8.20 -11.96
CA VAL A 323 -22.52 -9.10 -11.74
C VAL A 323 -22.92 -10.28 -10.85
N ILE A 324 -23.58 -10.02 -9.72
CA ILE A 324 -23.99 -11.05 -8.76
C ILE A 324 -25.00 -12.00 -9.40
N ALA A 325 -25.98 -11.48 -10.13
CA ALA A 325 -26.99 -12.30 -10.81
C ALA A 325 -26.36 -13.27 -11.81
N ASP A 326 -25.42 -12.83 -12.67
CA ASP A 326 -24.70 -13.71 -13.61
C ASP A 326 -23.84 -14.76 -12.88
N LEU A 327 -23.18 -14.37 -11.78
CA LEU A 327 -22.37 -15.29 -10.99
C LEU A 327 -23.18 -16.37 -10.28
N GLN A 328 -24.42 -16.08 -9.92
CA GLN A 328 -25.33 -17.01 -9.23
C GLN A 328 -26.04 -17.97 -10.20
N GLU A 329 -26.01 -17.70 -11.50
CA GLU A 329 -26.54 -18.64 -12.47
C GLU A 329 -25.73 -19.95 -12.48
N PRO A 330 -26.40 -21.13 -12.32
CA PRO A 330 -25.73 -22.42 -12.44
C PRO A 330 -25.30 -22.64 -13.90
N ARG A 331 -24.00 -22.78 -14.13
CA ARG A 331 -23.40 -23.10 -15.46
C ARG A 331 -22.21 -24.02 -15.29
#